data_b258296fb24503be52449d41b591b875
#
_entry.id   b258296fb24503be52449d41b591b875
#
_cell.length_a   1.000
_cell.length_b   1.000
_cell.length_c   1.000
_cell.angle_alpha   90.00
_cell.angle_beta   90.00
_cell.angle_gamma   90.00
#
_symmetry.space_group_name_H-M   'P 1'
#
loop_
_entity.id
_entity.type
_entity.pdbx_description
1 polymer ?
#
loop_
_entity_poly.entity_id
_entity_poly.type
_entity_poly.pdbx_seq_one_letter_code
_entity_poly.pdbx_strand_id
1 'polypeptide(L)'
;MKYVLITPAHNEEKFIAKTLDSMVAQTLLPQRWVIVDDGSTDRTAEIVQGYTERFRWIELFRRRQRLDRNFAGKVQAFNAGFERLVGLPFDVIGNLDADLSFEPDYLEFLLRKFSEDPHLGVAGTPFTEDGGYDTAKDSFEGENYVAGGCQLFRRQCFEKIGGYVPNRAGGVDWIAVMSARMKGWKVQSFSEKRFHHYRTLGTAQRGTFGANFDYGERAYYLGGSPIWHLFRVVYRMPTKPIASIALLLGYCSAAIRRIERPVSHEMIRFHRREQIKKLRAIFRTLLRFEKVDSFRVAMERQ
;
A
#
# COMPACT_ATOMS: atom_id res chain seq x y z
N MET A 1 -17.04 -15.43 0.77
CA MET A 1 -16.37 -14.78 1.91
C MET A 1 -17.04 -13.45 2.19
N LYS A 2 -17.24 -13.10 3.45
CA LYS A 2 -17.76 -11.79 3.88
C LYS A 2 -16.60 -10.82 4.05
N TYR A 3 -16.77 -9.57 3.60
CA TYR A 3 -15.70 -8.58 3.73
C TYR A 3 -16.22 -7.23 4.16
N VAL A 4 -15.31 -6.43 4.72
CA VAL A 4 -15.54 -5.07 5.17
C VAL A 4 -14.43 -4.17 4.66
N LEU A 5 -14.74 -2.89 4.45
CA LEU A 5 -13.78 -1.91 3.98
C LEU A 5 -13.74 -0.69 4.91
N ILE A 6 -12.58 -0.07 4.99
CA ILE A 6 -12.38 1.21 5.67
C ILE A 6 -11.62 2.14 4.71
N THR A 7 -12.13 3.36 4.57
CA THR A 7 -11.51 4.42 3.77
C THR A 7 -11.24 5.64 4.65
N PRO A 8 -9.99 5.88 5.08
CA PRO A 8 -9.60 7.18 5.61
C PRO A 8 -9.65 8.24 4.51
N ALA A 9 -10.41 9.32 4.71
CA ALA A 9 -10.55 10.42 3.76
C ALA A 9 -10.21 11.76 4.41
N HIS A 10 -9.46 12.63 3.72
CA HIS A 10 -9.17 14.00 4.15
C HIS A 10 -8.94 14.90 2.95
N ASN A 11 -9.91 15.78 2.67
CA ASN A 11 -9.90 16.70 1.53
C ASN A 11 -9.77 15.95 0.18
N GLU A 12 -10.73 15.08 -0.09
CA GLU A 12 -10.80 14.21 -1.27
C GLU A 12 -11.96 14.55 -2.23
N GLU A 13 -12.55 15.76 -2.15
CA GLU A 13 -13.72 16.16 -2.95
C GLU A 13 -13.53 15.94 -4.46
N LYS A 14 -12.27 16.01 -4.95
CA LYS A 14 -11.95 15.85 -6.38
C LYS A 14 -12.10 14.42 -6.89
N PHE A 15 -11.91 13.44 -6.02
CA PHE A 15 -11.73 12.04 -6.44
C PHE A 15 -12.70 11.08 -5.76
N ILE A 16 -13.17 11.37 -4.54
CA ILE A 16 -13.94 10.44 -3.74
C ILE A 16 -15.21 9.94 -4.43
N ALA A 17 -15.87 10.77 -5.26
CA ALA A 17 -17.02 10.36 -6.04
C ALA A 17 -16.68 9.21 -7.00
N LYS A 18 -15.51 9.25 -7.65
CA LYS A 18 -15.06 8.17 -8.54
C LYS A 18 -14.84 6.85 -7.80
N THR A 19 -14.31 6.92 -6.57
CA THR A 19 -14.14 5.75 -5.71
C THR A 19 -15.49 5.19 -5.27
N LEU A 20 -16.42 6.07 -4.89
CA LEU A 20 -17.79 5.69 -4.52
C LEU A 20 -18.51 5.02 -5.69
N ASP A 21 -18.45 5.60 -6.90
CA ASP A 21 -19.04 5.03 -8.10
C ASP A 21 -18.47 3.66 -8.45
N SER A 22 -17.13 3.50 -8.37
CA SER A 22 -16.49 2.19 -8.58
C SER A 22 -16.93 1.15 -7.56
N MET A 23 -17.19 1.57 -6.31
CA MET A 23 -17.62 0.67 -5.25
C MET A 23 -19.08 0.25 -5.39
N VAL A 24 -19.97 1.16 -5.75
CA VAL A 24 -21.39 0.82 -5.93
C VAL A 24 -21.63 -0.02 -7.18
N ALA A 25 -20.69 0.01 -8.14
CA ALA A 25 -20.72 -0.82 -9.34
C ALA A 25 -20.15 -2.23 -9.14
N GLN A 26 -19.63 -2.59 -7.94
CA GLN A 26 -19.05 -3.91 -7.72
C GLN A 26 -20.07 -5.03 -7.79
N THR A 27 -19.68 -6.16 -8.41
CA THR A 27 -20.49 -7.39 -8.50
C THR A 27 -20.70 -8.04 -7.13
N LEU A 28 -19.75 -7.85 -6.21
CA LEU A 28 -19.87 -8.32 -4.82
C LEU A 28 -19.66 -7.15 -3.86
N LEU A 29 -20.72 -6.78 -3.15
CA LEU A 29 -20.70 -5.65 -2.21
C LEU A 29 -20.19 -6.06 -0.83
N PRO A 30 -19.54 -5.14 -0.07
CA PRO A 30 -19.10 -5.39 1.29
C PRO A 30 -20.29 -5.48 2.26
N GLN A 31 -20.12 -6.17 3.38
CA GLN A 31 -21.10 -6.12 4.46
C GLN A 31 -21.22 -4.72 5.07
N ARG A 32 -20.10 -4.01 5.14
CA ARG A 32 -19.99 -2.63 5.59
C ARG A 32 -18.76 -1.97 4.97
N TRP A 33 -18.92 -0.75 4.53
CA TRP A 33 -17.85 0.15 4.15
C TRP A 33 -17.91 1.41 5.01
N VAL A 34 -16.90 1.60 5.87
CA VAL A 34 -16.80 2.78 6.74
C VAL A 34 -15.85 3.78 6.09
N ILE A 35 -16.40 4.92 5.71
CA ILE A 35 -15.61 6.06 5.23
C ILE A 35 -15.40 6.99 6.42
N VAL A 36 -14.13 7.17 6.79
CA VAL A 36 -13.76 8.00 7.94
C VAL A 36 -13.27 9.34 7.43
N ASP A 37 -14.12 10.35 7.55
CA ASP A 37 -13.75 11.75 7.29
C ASP A 37 -12.87 12.27 8.45
N ASP A 38 -11.56 12.39 8.20
CA ASP A 38 -10.56 12.84 9.18
C ASP A 38 -10.47 14.39 9.23
N GLY A 39 -11.64 15.03 9.36
CA GLY A 39 -11.76 16.48 9.51
C GLY A 39 -11.54 17.24 8.21
N SER A 40 -12.13 16.80 7.11
CA SER A 40 -12.12 17.54 5.84
C SER A 40 -12.76 18.92 5.96
N THR A 41 -12.21 19.88 5.22
CA THR A 41 -12.71 21.26 5.13
C THR A 41 -13.34 21.57 3.77
N ASP A 42 -13.28 20.61 2.84
CA ASP A 42 -13.90 20.63 1.52
C ASP A 42 -15.23 19.86 1.52
N ARG A 43 -15.78 19.59 0.34
CA ARG A 43 -17.05 18.90 0.17
C ARG A 43 -16.98 17.37 0.32
N THR A 44 -15.87 16.81 0.78
CA THR A 44 -15.69 15.35 0.93
C THR A 44 -16.84 14.71 1.71
N ALA A 45 -17.16 15.22 2.90
CA ALA A 45 -18.21 14.67 3.75
C ALA A 45 -19.61 14.80 3.13
N GLU A 46 -19.91 15.92 2.46
CA GLU A 46 -21.17 16.16 1.76
C GLU A 46 -21.37 15.13 0.64
N ILE A 47 -20.33 14.90 -0.17
CA ILE A 47 -20.39 13.91 -1.26
C ILE A 47 -20.66 12.51 -0.70
N VAL A 48 -19.92 12.08 0.32
CA VAL A 48 -20.12 10.77 0.95
C VAL A 48 -21.54 10.63 1.54
N GLN A 49 -22.05 11.68 2.18
CA GLN A 49 -23.40 11.67 2.77
C GLN A 49 -24.47 11.34 1.73
N GLY A 50 -24.38 11.90 0.52
CA GLY A 50 -25.31 11.59 -0.57
C GLY A 50 -25.33 10.11 -0.98
N TYR A 51 -24.23 9.39 -0.78
CA TYR A 51 -24.18 7.94 -1.02
C TYR A 51 -24.71 7.14 0.17
N THR A 52 -24.49 7.57 1.40
CA THR A 52 -25.01 6.86 2.59
C THR A 52 -26.54 6.85 2.63
N GLU A 53 -27.20 7.87 2.08
CA GLU A 53 -28.67 7.94 1.96
C GLU A 53 -29.23 6.91 0.97
N ARG A 54 -28.45 6.53 -0.04
CA ARG A 54 -28.84 5.58 -1.09
C ARG A 54 -28.41 4.15 -0.80
N PHE A 55 -27.29 3.97 -0.08
CA PHE A 55 -26.65 2.67 0.12
C PHE A 55 -26.38 2.42 1.61
N ARG A 56 -27.22 1.63 2.28
CA ARG A 56 -27.17 1.36 3.72
C ARG A 56 -25.91 0.64 4.21
N TRP A 57 -25.15 0.05 3.31
CA TRP A 57 -23.88 -0.62 3.63
C TRP A 57 -22.69 0.36 3.65
N ILE A 58 -22.89 1.61 3.24
CA ILE A 58 -21.91 2.70 3.35
C ILE A 58 -22.20 3.48 4.65
N GLU A 59 -21.19 3.69 5.45
CA GLU A 59 -21.25 4.47 6.68
C GLU A 59 -20.25 5.62 6.62
N LEU A 60 -20.69 6.84 6.86
CA LEU A 60 -19.83 7.99 7.07
C LEU A 60 -19.58 8.19 8.56
N PHE A 61 -18.31 8.11 8.98
CA PHE A 61 -17.88 8.43 10.32
C PHE A 61 -17.02 9.69 10.32
N ARG A 62 -17.48 10.78 10.93
CA ARG A 62 -16.76 12.06 10.96
C ARG A 62 -15.96 12.18 12.25
N ARG A 63 -14.67 12.48 12.10
CA ARG A 63 -13.77 12.82 13.21
C ARG A 63 -13.64 14.34 13.34
N ARG A 64 -13.29 14.80 14.55
CA ARG A 64 -12.98 16.22 14.76
C ARG A 64 -11.74 16.63 13.96
N GLN A 65 -11.76 17.86 13.44
CA GLN A 65 -10.65 18.43 12.67
C GLN A 65 -9.34 18.31 13.43
N ARG A 66 -8.29 17.89 12.72
CA ARG A 66 -6.92 17.81 13.22
C ARG A 66 -6.07 18.87 12.54
N LEU A 67 -5.17 19.50 13.32
CA LEU A 67 -4.27 20.53 12.82
C LEU A 67 -3.07 19.96 12.05
N ASP A 68 -2.67 18.70 12.34
CA ASP A 68 -1.48 18.08 11.75
C ASP A 68 -1.85 17.01 10.71
N ARG A 69 -1.42 17.22 9.46
CA ARG A 69 -1.49 16.21 8.39
C ARG A 69 -0.25 15.33 8.43
N ASN A 70 -0.38 14.08 8.88
CA ASN A 70 0.71 13.10 8.87
C ASN A 70 0.19 11.66 8.65
N PHE A 71 1.09 10.73 8.30
CA PHE A 71 0.73 9.33 8.04
C PHE A 71 0.13 8.61 9.25
N ALA A 72 0.48 8.98 10.47
CA ALA A 72 -0.15 8.44 11.67
C ALA A 72 -1.64 8.78 11.73
N GLY A 73 -2.05 9.92 11.14
CA GLY A 73 -3.46 10.31 10.99
C GLY A 73 -4.29 9.33 10.18
N LYS A 74 -3.75 8.89 9.05
CA LYS A 74 -4.42 7.87 8.22
C LYS A 74 -4.68 6.59 9.01
N VAL A 75 -3.69 6.14 9.79
CA VAL A 75 -3.85 4.94 10.63
C VAL A 75 -4.85 5.16 11.76
N GLN A 76 -4.82 6.32 12.42
CA GLN A 76 -5.78 6.63 13.47
C GLN A 76 -7.22 6.72 12.93
N ALA A 77 -7.39 7.27 11.71
CA ALA A 77 -8.68 7.26 11.02
C ALA A 77 -9.11 5.82 10.67
N PHE A 78 -8.19 5.00 10.13
CA PHE A 78 -8.47 3.60 9.87
C PHE A 78 -8.89 2.85 11.15
N ASN A 79 -8.15 3.00 12.25
CA ASN A 79 -8.47 2.34 13.52
C ASN A 79 -9.82 2.80 14.08
N ALA A 80 -10.15 4.08 13.97
CA ALA A 80 -11.47 4.59 14.36
C ALA A 80 -12.60 4.00 13.50
N GLY A 81 -12.35 3.77 12.20
CA GLY A 81 -13.26 3.01 11.34
C GLY A 81 -13.37 1.54 11.73
N PHE A 82 -12.26 0.93 12.16
CA PHE A 82 -12.24 -0.46 12.60
C PHE A 82 -13.07 -0.67 13.87
N GLU A 83 -13.05 0.27 14.81
CA GLU A 83 -13.89 0.24 16.01
C GLU A 83 -15.39 0.20 15.67
N ARG A 84 -15.82 0.78 14.53
CA ARG A 84 -17.22 0.73 14.04
C ARG A 84 -17.64 -0.64 13.54
N LEU A 85 -16.69 -1.55 13.30
CA LEU A 85 -16.92 -2.91 12.80
C LEU A 85 -16.92 -3.97 13.91
N VAL A 86 -16.76 -3.56 15.17
CA VAL A 86 -16.78 -4.48 16.33
C VAL A 86 -18.11 -5.21 16.39
N GLY A 87 -18.06 -6.53 16.54
CA GLY A 87 -19.24 -7.40 16.56
C GLY A 87 -19.77 -7.84 15.19
N LEU A 88 -19.30 -7.24 14.09
CA LEU A 88 -19.68 -7.67 12.75
C LEU A 88 -18.83 -8.90 12.33
N PRO A 89 -19.44 -10.02 11.89
CA PRO A 89 -18.69 -11.17 11.40
C PRO A 89 -18.19 -10.92 9.97
N PHE A 90 -16.88 -10.96 9.75
CA PHE A 90 -16.25 -10.87 8.44
C PHE A 90 -15.02 -11.77 8.34
N ASP A 91 -14.66 -12.14 7.12
CA ASP A 91 -13.49 -12.98 6.81
C ASP A 91 -12.29 -12.14 6.32
N VAL A 92 -12.59 -11.01 5.65
CA VAL A 92 -11.59 -10.13 5.03
C VAL A 92 -11.87 -8.67 5.39
N ILE A 93 -10.81 -7.94 5.72
CA ILE A 93 -10.84 -6.48 5.94
C ILE A 93 -9.93 -5.78 4.94
N GLY A 94 -10.34 -4.66 4.40
CA GLY A 94 -9.54 -3.87 3.45
C GLY A 94 -9.38 -2.42 3.86
N ASN A 95 -8.17 -1.88 3.61
CA ASN A 95 -7.96 -0.46 3.42
C ASN A 95 -8.23 -0.13 1.94
N LEU A 96 -9.02 0.90 1.70
CA LEU A 96 -9.27 1.45 0.37
C LEU A 96 -9.05 2.96 0.43
N ASP A 97 -8.17 3.50 -0.41
CA ASP A 97 -7.95 4.94 -0.48
C ASP A 97 -9.11 5.63 -1.21
N ALA A 98 -9.29 6.93 -0.97
CA ALA A 98 -10.44 7.70 -1.43
C ALA A 98 -10.31 8.24 -2.87
N ASP A 99 -9.21 7.93 -3.56
CA ASP A 99 -8.85 8.46 -4.87
C ASP A 99 -8.53 7.36 -5.89
N LEU A 100 -9.30 6.27 -5.82
CA LEU A 100 -9.14 5.08 -6.66
C LEU A 100 -10.36 4.83 -7.55
N SER A 101 -10.14 4.07 -8.63
CA SER A 101 -11.21 3.37 -9.35
C SER A 101 -10.73 2.00 -9.84
N PHE A 102 -11.68 1.11 -10.05
CA PHE A 102 -11.41 -0.26 -10.47
C PHE A 102 -12.63 -0.86 -11.19
N GLU A 103 -12.41 -1.97 -11.91
CA GLU A 103 -13.45 -2.69 -12.65
C GLU A 103 -14.50 -3.29 -11.71
N PRO A 104 -15.74 -3.55 -12.20
CA PRO A 104 -16.85 -4.03 -11.37
C PRO A 104 -16.60 -5.35 -10.64
N ASP A 105 -15.79 -6.26 -11.20
CA ASP A 105 -15.49 -7.58 -10.61
C ASP A 105 -14.17 -7.62 -9.82
N TYR A 106 -13.59 -6.45 -9.52
CA TYR A 106 -12.27 -6.33 -8.91
C TYR A 106 -12.21 -6.95 -7.50
N LEU A 107 -13.17 -6.62 -6.64
CA LEU A 107 -13.18 -7.15 -5.27
C LEU A 107 -13.59 -8.62 -5.24
N GLU A 108 -14.52 -9.03 -6.08
CA GLU A 108 -14.89 -10.45 -6.24
C GLU A 108 -13.68 -11.28 -6.65
N PHE A 109 -12.86 -10.78 -7.61
CA PHE A 109 -11.62 -11.42 -8.01
C PHE A 109 -10.67 -11.64 -6.82
N LEU A 110 -10.41 -10.61 -6.01
CA LEU A 110 -9.52 -10.73 -4.85
C LEU A 110 -10.07 -11.67 -3.78
N LEU A 111 -11.39 -11.63 -3.52
CA LEU A 111 -12.02 -12.52 -2.54
C LEU A 111 -11.99 -13.99 -2.98
N ARG A 112 -12.07 -14.25 -4.29
CA ARG A 112 -11.88 -15.59 -4.85
C ARG A 112 -10.44 -16.09 -4.56
N LYS A 113 -9.41 -15.24 -4.74
CA LYS A 113 -8.02 -15.59 -4.40
C LYS A 113 -7.85 -15.97 -2.92
N PHE A 114 -8.53 -15.26 -2.00
CA PHE A 114 -8.57 -15.64 -0.58
C PHE A 114 -9.28 -16.97 -0.33
N SER A 115 -10.32 -17.29 -1.10
CA SER A 115 -11.05 -18.57 -0.98
C SER A 115 -10.22 -19.74 -1.51
N GLU A 116 -9.43 -19.51 -2.57
CA GLU A 116 -8.56 -20.53 -3.20
C GLU A 116 -7.32 -20.88 -2.35
N ASP A 117 -6.82 -19.94 -1.54
CA ASP A 117 -5.60 -20.13 -0.75
C ASP A 117 -5.80 -19.72 0.73
N PRO A 118 -5.95 -20.67 1.67
CA PRO A 118 -6.12 -20.37 3.09
C PRO A 118 -4.88 -19.74 3.75
N HIS A 119 -3.69 -19.86 3.15
CA HIS A 119 -2.47 -19.24 3.64
C HIS A 119 -2.29 -17.79 3.14
N LEU A 120 -3.12 -17.35 2.19
CA LEU A 120 -3.11 -15.97 1.71
C LEU A 120 -3.59 -15.04 2.82
N GLY A 121 -2.67 -14.26 3.35
CA GLY A 121 -2.92 -13.30 4.44
C GLY A 121 -3.19 -11.89 3.93
N VAL A 122 -2.51 -11.47 2.85
CA VAL A 122 -2.65 -10.13 2.25
C VAL A 122 -2.75 -10.24 0.74
N ALA A 123 -3.73 -9.58 0.15
CA ALA A 123 -3.93 -9.54 -1.29
C ALA A 123 -4.22 -8.12 -1.79
N GLY A 124 -3.81 -7.87 -3.01
CA GLY A 124 -4.11 -6.67 -3.80
C GLY A 124 -3.64 -6.83 -5.23
N THR A 125 -3.52 -5.73 -5.93
CA THR A 125 -3.06 -5.71 -7.33
C THR A 125 -2.05 -4.58 -7.55
N PRO A 126 -1.30 -4.58 -8.64
CA PRO A 126 -0.64 -3.39 -9.12
C PRO A 126 -1.64 -2.28 -9.42
N PHE A 127 -1.16 -1.05 -9.52
CA PHE A 127 -1.97 0.10 -9.92
C PHE A 127 -1.29 0.90 -11.03
N THR A 128 -2.10 1.70 -11.69
CA THR A 128 -1.67 2.68 -12.69
C THR A 128 -2.02 4.08 -12.22
N GLU A 129 -1.28 5.09 -12.69
CA GLU A 129 -1.55 6.51 -12.45
C GLU A 129 -1.69 7.28 -13.77
N ASP A 130 -2.31 8.45 -13.72
CA ASP A 130 -2.25 9.42 -14.80
C ASP A 130 -0.77 9.72 -15.13
N GLY A 131 -0.42 9.72 -16.41
CA GLY A 131 0.98 9.85 -16.84
C GLY A 131 1.72 8.53 -17.10
N GLY A 132 1.04 7.39 -17.00
CA GLY A 132 1.53 6.09 -17.50
C GLY A 132 2.40 5.30 -16.51
N TYR A 133 2.46 5.70 -15.24
CA TYR A 133 3.12 4.89 -14.21
C TYR A 133 2.33 3.59 -13.96
N ASP A 134 3.04 2.46 -13.94
CA ASP A 134 2.50 1.11 -13.66
C ASP A 134 3.41 0.43 -12.63
N THR A 135 2.89 0.18 -11.44
CA THR A 135 3.68 -0.43 -10.36
C THR A 135 4.22 -1.82 -10.69
N ALA A 136 3.57 -2.57 -11.58
CA ALA A 136 4.07 -3.86 -12.02
C ALA A 136 5.38 -3.75 -12.82
N LYS A 137 5.57 -2.61 -13.53
CA LYS A 137 6.73 -2.37 -14.39
C LYS A 137 7.78 -1.49 -13.71
N ASP A 138 7.34 -0.50 -12.95
CA ASP A 138 8.18 0.58 -12.44
C ASP A 138 8.64 0.38 -10.98
N SER A 139 8.04 -0.59 -10.26
CA SER A 139 8.37 -0.90 -8.87
C SER A 139 9.30 -2.11 -8.75
N PHE A 140 10.27 -2.03 -7.84
CA PHE A 140 11.14 -3.16 -7.46
C PHE A 140 10.55 -4.05 -6.36
N GLU A 141 9.37 -3.71 -5.81
CA GLU A 141 8.80 -4.47 -4.69
C GLU A 141 8.33 -5.87 -5.11
N GLY A 142 7.80 -6.00 -6.36
CA GLY A 142 7.37 -7.28 -6.92
C GLY A 142 6.05 -7.80 -6.37
N GLU A 143 5.69 -9.03 -6.77
CA GLU A 143 4.41 -9.64 -6.43
C GLU A 143 4.19 -9.95 -4.94
N ASN A 144 5.28 -10.00 -4.16
CA ASN A 144 5.22 -10.25 -2.71
C ASN A 144 4.98 -8.96 -1.88
N TYR A 145 4.58 -7.89 -2.54
CA TYR A 145 4.21 -6.63 -1.92
C TYR A 145 2.85 -6.17 -2.44
N VAL A 146 2.00 -5.70 -1.54
CA VAL A 146 0.69 -5.14 -1.87
C VAL A 146 0.68 -3.66 -1.51
N ALA A 147 0.36 -2.83 -2.50
CA ALA A 147 0.30 -1.38 -2.33
C ALA A 147 -0.82 -0.95 -1.37
N GLY A 148 -0.54 0.10 -0.60
CA GLY A 148 -1.43 0.58 0.45
C GLY A 148 -2.74 1.19 -0.04
N GLY A 149 -2.87 1.55 -1.32
CA GLY A 149 -4.10 2.14 -1.88
C GLY A 149 -5.31 1.21 -1.82
N CYS A 150 -5.10 -0.08 -2.16
CA CYS A 150 -6.12 -1.13 -1.98
C CYS A 150 -5.44 -2.39 -1.43
N GLN A 151 -5.56 -2.60 -0.12
CA GLN A 151 -4.86 -3.65 0.59
C GLN A 151 -5.85 -4.46 1.43
N LEU A 152 -6.11 -5.71 0.99
CA LEU A 152 -7.04 -6.61 1.68
C LEU A 152 -6.27 -7.59 2.56
N PHE A 153 -6.78 -7.81 3.77
CA PHE A 153 -6.22 -8.76 4.74
C PHE A 153 -7.25 -9.82 5.10
N ARG A 154 -6.81 -11.08 5.16
CA ARG A 154 -7.56 -12.10 5.91
C ARG A 154 -7.65 -11.64 7.37
N ARG A 155 -8.85 -11.72 7.98
CA ARG A 155 -9.08 -11.27 9.37
C ARG A 155 -8.04 -11.83 10.34
N GLN A 156 -7.81 -13.14 10.30
CA GLN A 156 -6.83 -13.80 11.18
C GLN A 156 -5.40 -13.26 10.99
N CYS A 157 -5.02 -12.93 9.75
CA CYS A 157 -3.74 -12.28 9.46
C CYS A 157 -3.68 -10.89 10.08
N PHE A 158 -4.71 -10.06 9.84
CA PHE A 158 -4.81 -8.70 10.35
C PHE A 158 -4.73 -8.63 11.87
N GLU A 159 -5.49 -9.49 12.56
CA GLU A 159 -5.47 -9.60 14.02
C GLU A 159 -4.09 -10.08 14.54
N LYS A 160 -3.49 -11.09 13.88
CA LYS A 160 -2.18 -11.63 14.27
C LYS A 160 -1.03 -10.64 14.13
N ILE A 161 -1.09 -9.73 13.16
CA ILE A 161 -0.06 -8.68 13.01
C ILE A 161 -0.30 -7.47 13.92
N GLY A 162 -1.47 -7.36 14.57
CA GLY A 162 -1.86 -6.23 15.40
C GLY A 162 -2.39 -5.04 14.61
N GLY A 163 -2.85 -5.27 13.36
CA GLY A 163 -3.37 -4.23 12.48
C GLY A 163 -2.31 -3.27 11.96
N TYR A 164 -2.73 -2.07 11.58
CA TYR A 164 -1.81 -1.01 11.18
C TYR A 164 -1.22 -0.29 12.40
N VAL A 165 0.09 -0.13 12.42
CA VAL A 165 0.82 0.56 13.48
C VAL A 165 1.05 2.02 13.07
N PRO A 166 0.60 3.01 13.87
CA PRO A 166 0.82 4.42 13.57
C PRO A 166 2.30 4.76 13.47
N ASN A 167 2.69 5.39 12.34
CA ASN A 167 4.05 5.87 12.13
C ASN A 167 4.01 7.21 11.40
N ARG A 168 4.61 8.25 11.98
CA ARG A 168 4.62 9.60 11.40
C ARG A 168 5.38 9.69 10.08
N ALA A 169 6.42 8.88 9.92
CA ALA A 169 7.30 8.92 8.75
C ALA A 169 6.75 8.14 7.54
N GLY A 170 5.60 7.44 7.67
CA GLY A 170 4.97 6.65 6.60
C GLY A 170 5.46 5.20 6.52
N GLY A 171 5.11 4.49 5.44
CA GLY A 171 5.43 3.07 5.25
C GLY A 171 4.60 2.12 6.11
N VAL A 172 3.45 2.56 6.57
CA VAL A 172 2.52 1.79 7.42
C VAL A 172 2.04 0.54 6.72
N ASP A 173 1.66 0.67 5.47
CA ASP A 173 1.26 -0.41 4.55
C ASP A 173 2.39 -1.43 4.36
N TRP A 174 3.62 -0.94 4.15
CA TRP A 174 4.79 -1.78 4.02
C TRP A 174 5.09 -2.56 5.31
N ILE A 175 5.03 -1.89 6.48
CA ILE A 175 5.23 -2.53 7.80
C ILE A 175 4.21 -3.65 8.01
N ALA A 176 2.93 -3.43 7.67
CA ALA A 176 1.88 -4.44 7.79
C ALA A 176 2.15 -5.65 6.90
N VAL A 177 2.53 -5.45 5.63
CA VAL A 177 2.92 -6.52 4.70
C VAL A 177 4.12 -7.32 5.23
N MET A 178 5.17 -6.62 5.67
CA MET A 178 6.36 -7.29 6.21
C MET A 178 6.05 -8.07 7.50
N SER A 179 5.19 -7.53 8.36
CA SER A 179 4.72 -8.22 9.57
C SER A 179 3.94 -9.50 9.22
N ALA A 180 3.09 -9.46 8.21
CA ALA A 180 2.35 -10.63 7.73
C ALA A 180 3.31 -11.72 7.22
N ARG A 181 4.27 -11.35 6.38
CA ARG A 181 5.29 -12.27 5.85
C ARG A 181 6.17 -12.87 6.94
N MET A 182 6.62 -12.09 7.91
CA MET A 182 7.39 -12.57 9.06
C MET A 182 6.62 -13.56 9.91
N LYS A 183 5.29 -13.44 9.94
CA LYS A 183 4.40 -14.37 10.67
C LYS A 183 3.95 -15.58 9.82
N GLY A 184 4.57 -15.77 8.65
CA GLY A 184 4.36 -16.92 7.77
C GLY A 184 3.15 -16.83 6.86
N TRP A 185 2.50 -15.65 6.77
CA TRP A 185 1.40 -15.45 5.82
C TRP A 185 1.93 -15.20 4.41
N LYS A 186 1.26 -15.78 3.43
CA LYS A 186 1.47 -15.44 2.03
C LYS A 186 0.93 -14.03 1.76
N VAL A 187 1.71 -13.25 1.06
CA VAL A 187 1.34 -11.91 0.57
C VAL A 187 1.47 -11.93 -0.94
N GLN A 188 0.45 -11.48 -1.66
CA GLN A 188 0.50 -11.52 -3.11
C GLN A 188 -0.25 -10.36 -3.76
N SER A 189 0.44 -9.71 -4.71
CA SER A 189 -0.13 -8.74 -5.66
C SER A 189 -0.40 -9.48 -6.97
N PHE A 190 -1.66 -9.52 -7.38
CA PHE A 190 -2.12 -10.26 -8.56
C PHE A 190 -2.13 -9.35 -9.78
N SER A 191 -1.31 -9.65 -10.78
CA SER A 191 -1.13 -8.82 -11.98
C SER A 191 -2.25 -8.93 -13.02
N GLU A 192 -3.21 -9.84 -12.81
CA GLU A 192 -4.36 -10.05 -13.71
C GLU A 192 -5.33 -8.86 -13.72
N LYS A 193 -5.38 -8.11 -12.62
CA LYS A 193 -6.17 -6.89 -12.51
C LYS A 193 -5.32 -5.72 -12.02
N ARG A 194 -5.85 -4.51 -12.18
CA ARG A 194 -5.26 -3.27 -11.69
C ARG A 194 -6.35 -2.35 -11.16
N PHE A 195 -5.98 -1.47 -10.24
CA PHE A 195 -6.78 -0.29 -9.96
C PHE A 195 -6.09 0.95 -10.51
N HIS A 196 -6.85 1.99 -10.76
CA HIS A 196 -6.35 3.29 -11.14
C HIS A 196 -6.29 4.22 -9.93
N HIS A 197 -5.17 4.91 -9.77
CA HIS A 197 -4.94 5.86 -8.68
C HIS A 197 -4.83 7.27 -9.30
N TYR A 198 -5.76 8.13 -8.94
CA TYR A 198 -5.90 9.47 -9.56
C TYR A 198 -4.87 10.48 -9.08
N ARG A 199 -4.28 10.26 -7.92
CA ARG A 199 -3.25 11.15 -7.37
C ARG A 199 -1.88 10.58 -7.64
N THR A 200 -1.03 11.35 -8.33
CA THR A 200 0.36 10.93 -8.57
C THR A 200 1.14 10.86 -7.27
N LEU A 201 1.67 9.68 -6.96
CA LEU A 201 2.43 9.43 -5.75
C LEU A 201 3.69 10.31 -5.67
N GLY A 202 3.85 11.00 -4.55
CA GLY A 202 5.08 11.72 -4.20
C GLY A 202 5.31 13.05 -4.89
N THR A 203 4.49 13.46 -5.87
CA THR A 203 4.71 14.71 -6.61
C THR A 203 3.90 15.90 -6.10
N ALA A 204 2.94 15.67 -5.21
CA ALA A 204 1.97 16.70 -4.80
C ALA A 204 2.57 17.91 -4.06
N GLN A 205 3.82 17.80 -3.52
CA GLN A 205 4.43 18.88 -2.74
C GLN A 205 5.92 19.14 -3.04
N ARG A 206 6.64 18.21 -3.68
CA ARG A 206 8.10 18.35 -3.89
C ARG A 206 8.49 17.72 -5.21
N GLY A 207 8.73 18.35 -6.27
CA GLY A 207 9.12 17.83 -7.59
C GLY A 207 9.88 16.49 -7.61
N THR A 208 10.20 15.95 -8.76
CA THR A 208 10.81 14.61 -8.94
C THR A 208 12.05 14.36 -8.04
N PHE A 209 12.89 15.37 -7.83
CA PHE A 209 14.07 15.27 -6.97
C PHE A 209 13.67 15.04 -5.51
N GLY A 210 12.81 15.91 -4.95
CA GLY A 210 12.38 15.81 -3.55
C GLY A 210 11.67 14.50 -3.23
N ALA A 211 10.79 14.04 -4.11
CA ALA A 211 10.11 12.75 -3.95
C ALA A 211 11.08 11.57 -3.89
N ASN A 212 12.09 11.53 -4.80
CA ASN A 212 13.08 10.46 -4.78
C ASN A 212 14.05 10.56 -3.59
N PHE A 213 14.36 11.76 -3.13
CA PHE A 213 15.12 11.97 -1.89
C PHE A 213 14.36 11.37 -0.69
N ASP A 214 13.08 11.68 -0.54
CA ASP A 214 12.22 11.12 0.52
C ASP A 214 12.12 9.59 0.42
N TYR A 215 12.09 9.01 -0.80
CA TYR A 215 12.17 7.56 -1.01
C TYR A 215 13.51 6.97 -0.56
N GLY A 216 14.61 7.70 -0.72
CA GLY A 216 15.92 7.31 -0.20
C GLY A 216 15.95 7.26 1.33
N GLU A 217 15.47 8.33 1.98
CA GLU A 217 15.34 8.36 3.44
C GLU A 217 14.44 7.24 3.94
N ARG A 218 13.31 7.00 3.27
CA ARG A 218 12.38 5.92 3.61
C ARG A 218 13.05 4.54 3.50
N ALA A 219 13.87 4.30 2.48
CA ALA A 219 14.60 3.06 2.34
C ALA A 219 15.55 2.82 3.52
N TYR A 220 16.19 3.86 4.06
CA TYR A 220 17.04 3.74 5.23
C TYR A 220 16.24 3.45 6.50
N TYR A 221 15.21 4.24 6.81
CA TYR A 221 14.52 4.09 8.09
C TYR A 221 13.66 2.82 8.15
N LEU A 222 13.19 2.27 7.01
CA LEU A 222 12.58 0.95 6.94
C LEU A 222 13.62 -0.20 6.96
N GLY A 223 14.90 0.11 7.17
CA GLY A 223 15.95 -0.87 7.38
C GLY A 223 16.49 -1.53 6.13
N GLY A 224 16.25 -0.96 4.94
CA GLY A 224 16.71 -1.49 3.68
C GLY A 224 18.23 -1.76 3.63
N SER A 225 18.64 -2.76 2.84
CA SER A 225 20.03 -3.12 2.62
C SER A 225 20.75 -2.03 1.81
N PRO A 226 21.92 -1.52 2.26
CA PRO A 226 22.71 -0.58 1.47
C PRO A 226 23.12 -1.16 0.11
N ILE A 227 23.42 -2.45 0.04
CA ILE A 227 23.82 -3.16 -1.21
C ILE A 227 22.63 -3.16 -2.19
N TRP A 228 21.45 -3.51 -1.73
CA TRP A 228 20.22 -3.45 -2.54
C TRP A 228 19.91 -2.02 -3.00
N HIS A 229 20.09 -1.04 -2.12
CA HIS A 229 19.86 0.35 -2.44
C HIS A 229 20.82 0.85 -3.52
N LEU A 230 22.11 0.55 -3.39
CA LEU A 230 23.12 0.88 -4.40
C LEU A 230 22.80 0.22 -5.75
N PHE A 231 22.42 -1.06 -5.75
CA PHE A 231 21.98 -1.74 -6.97
C PHE A 231 20.83 -0.99 -7.66
N ARG A 232 19.80 -0.58 -6.91
CA ARG A 232 18.66 0.19 -7.45
C ARG A 232 19.10 1.53 -8.07
N VAL A 233 20.00 2.23 -7.41
CA VAL A 233 20.56 3.50 -7.90
C VAL A 233 21.28 3.28 -9.23
N VAL A 234 22.19 2.32 -9.29
CA VAL A 234 22.97 2.00 -10.51
C VAL A 234 22.06 1.55 -11.64
N TYR A 235 21.10 0.66 -11.36
CA TYR A 235 20.15 0.16 -12.35
C TYR A 235 19.29 1.26 -12.99
N ARG A 236 18.86 2.25 -12.20
CA ARG A 236 18.03 3.37 -12.68
C ARG A 236 18.82 4.51 -13.30
N MET A 237 20.13 4.57 -13.08
CA MET A 237 20.99 5.67 -13.51
C MET A 237 20.90 5.97 -15.02
N PRO A 238 20.89 4.98 -15.93
CA PRO A 238 20.83 5.25 -17.38
C PRO A 238 19.54 5.91 -17.85
N THR A 239 18.41 5.64 -17.18
CA THR A 239 17.10 6.12 -17.62
C THR A 239 16.59 7.30 -16.78
N LYS A 240 16.96 7.39 -15.51
CA LYS A 240 16.46 8.38 -14.55
C LYS A 240 17.61 8.92 -13.67
N PRO A 241 18.63 9.59 -14.22
CA PRO A 241 19.87 9.96 -13.48
C PRO A 241 19.60 10.87 -12.28
N ILE A 242 18.81 11.93 -12.45
CA ILE A 242 18.49 12.90 -11.38
C ILE A 242 17.76 12.20 -10.23
N ALA A 243 16.77 11.36 -10.55
CA ALA A 243 16.01 10.60 -9.56
C ALA A 243 16.91 9.60 -8.80
N SER A 244 17.88 8.99 -9.49
CA SER A 244 18.83 8.04 -8.90
C SER A 244 19.80 8.72 -7.94
N ILE A 245 20.30 9.90 -8.30
CA ILE A 245 21.16 10.73 -7.42
C ILE A 245 20.36 11.16 -6.19
N ALA A 246 19.14 11.68 -6.36
CA ALA A 246 18.29 12.08 -5.25
C ALA A 246 18.01 10.90 -4.30
N LEU A 247 17.72 9.72 -4.86
CA LEU A 247 17.49 8.48 -4.09
C LEU A 247 18.72 8.11 -3.24
N LEU A 248 19.94 8.20 -3.82
CA LEU A 248 21.17 7.93 -3.11
C LEU A 248 21.41 8.95 -2.00
N LEU A 249 21.29 10.24 -2.31
CA LEU A 249 21.49 11.32 -1.35
C LEU A 249 20.54 11.23 -0.16
N GLY A 250 19.27 10.89 -0.40
CA GLY A 250 18.28 10.69 0.67
C GLY A 250 18.70 9.55 1.62
N TYR A 251 19.11 8.41 1.08
CA TYR A 251 19.59 7.29 1.89
C TYR A 251 20.84 7.65 2.72
N CYS A 252 21.84 8.27 2.09
CA CYS A 252 23.06 8.69 2.75
C CYS A 252 22.80 9.76 3.82
N SER A 253 21.95 10.74 3.52
CA SER A 253 21.52 11.78 4.48
C SER A 253 20.89 11.16 5.73
N ALA A 254 19.96 10.24 5.54
CA ALA A 254 19.30 9.53 6.65
C ALA A 254 20.31 8.69 7.48
N ALA A 255 21.27 8.06 6.80
CA ALA A 255 22.31 7.27 7.45
C ALA A 255 23.28 8.14 8.28
N ILE A 256 23.72 9.28 7.74
CA ILE A 256 24.60 10.23 8.43
C ILE A 256 23.89 10.84 9.67
N ARG A 257 22.63 11.24 9.51
CA ARG A 257 21.79 11.78 10.60
C ARG A 257 21.35 10.70 11.60
N ARG A 258 21.62 9.43 11.34
CA ARG A 258 21.24 8.28 12.16
C ARG A 258 19.74 8.30 12.52
N ILE A 259 18.89 8.58 11.51
CA ILE A 259 17.43 8.64 11.71
C ILE A 259 16.97 7.36 12.42
N GLU A 260 16.16 7.51 13.46
CA GLU A 260 15.59 6.40 14.20
C GLU A 260 14.70 5.54 13.27
N ARG A 261 14.82 4.22 13.41
CA ARG A 261 14.07 3.26 12.61
C ARG A 261 12.83 2.78 13.36
N PRO A 262 11.63 2.95 12.81
CA PRO A 262 10.38 2.56 13.47
C PRO A 262 10.14 1.05 13.44
N VAL A 263 11.08 0.29 12.89
CA VAL A 263 10.96 -1.16 12.66
C VAL A 263 11.93 -1.94 13.55
N SER A 264 11.51 -3.12 14.01
CA SER A 264 12.33 -3.96 14.87
C SER A 264 13.60 -4.46 14.17
N HIS A 265 14.64 -4.77 14.96
CA HIS A 265 15.86 -5.39 14.42
C HIS A 265 15.58 -6.72 13.69
N GLU A 266 14.57 -7.46 14.11
CA GLU A 266 14.15 -8.69 13.46
C GLU A 266 13.57 -8.41 12.07
N MET A 267 12.69 -7.41 11.94
CA MET A 267 12.14 -6.97 10.65
C MET A 267 13.23 -6.47 9.71
N ILE A 268 14.21 -5.70 10.21
CA ILE A 268 15.36 -5.25 9.42
C ILE A 268 16.15 -6.45 8.87
N ARG A 269 16.45 -7.44 9.71
CA ARG A 269 17.20 -8.64 9.28
C ARG A 269 16.41 -9.43 8.25
N PHE A 270 15.11 -9.61 8.48
CA PHE A 270 14.22 -10.29 7.54
C PHE A 270 14.20 -9.55 6.20
N HIS A 271 13.92 -8.24 6.19
CA HIS A 271 13.86 -7.42 4.99
C HIS A 271 15.18 -7.46 4.18
N ARG A 272 16.33 -7.27 4.84
CA ARG A 272 17.63 -7.32 4.17
C ARG A 272 17.93 -8.70 3.56
N ARG A 273 17.55 -9.77 4.26
CA ARG A 273 17.69 -11.13 3.75
C ARG A 273 16.88 -11.32 2.47
N GLU A 274 15.65 -10.85 2.46
CA GLU A 274 14.77 -10.90 1.29
C GLU A 274 15.33 -10.10 0.11
N GLN A 275 15.83 -8.89 0.36
CA GLN A 275 16.44 -8.06 -0.68
C GLN A 275 17.70 -8.73 -1.29
N ILE A 276 18.53 -9.38 -0.48
CA ILE A 276 19.70 -10.09 -0.97
C ILE A 276 19.32 -11.36 -1.74
N LYS A 277 18.28 -12.09 -1.30
CA LYS A 277 17.73 -13.22 -2.07
C LYS A 277 17.26 -12.76 -3.46
N LYS A 278 16.49 -11.67 -3.53
CA LYS A 278 16.01 -11.08 -4.78
C LYS A 278 17.18 -10.64 -5.68
N LEU A 279 18.20 -9.99 -5.11
CA LEU A 279 19.38 -9.58 -5.84
C LEU A 279 20.12 -10.78 -6.45
N ARG A 280 20.31 -11.85 -5.69
CA ARG A 280 20.92 -13.10 -6.18
C ARG A 280 20.10 -13.74 -7.30
N ALA A 281 18.77 -13.74 -7.19
CA ALA A 281 17.90 -14.25 -8.23
C ALA A 281 18.04 -13.45 -9.54
N ILE A 282 18.04 -12.09 -9.45
CA ILE A 282 18.29 -11.21 -10.60
C ILE A 282 19.61 -11.54 -11.28
N PHE A 283 20.70 -11.67 -10.53
CA PHE A 283 22.01 -12.02 -11.10
C PHE A 283 22.04 -13.40 -11.74
N ARG A 284 21.38 -14.41 -11.15
CA ARG A 284 21.27 -15.75 -11.75
C ARG A 284 20.53 -15.71 -13.10
N THR A 285 19.42 -14.95 -13.19
CA THR A 285 18.66 -14.76 -14.43
C THR A 285 19.52 -14.08 -15.50
N LEU A 286 20.27 -13.03 -15.13
CA LEU A 286 21.19 -12.33 -16.04
C LEU A 286 22.30 -13.25 -16.56
N LEU A 287 22.89 -14.09 -15.70
CA LEU A 287 23.92 -15.06 -16.08
C LEU A 287 23.41 -16.15 -17.03
N ARG A 288 22.09 -16.38 -17.05
CA ARG A 288 21.43 -17.30 -18.01
C ARG A 288 21.01 -16.60 -19.30
N PHE A 289 21.34 -15.31 -19.46
CA PHE A 289 20.89 -14.47 -20.59
C PHE A 289 19.38 -14.39 -20.75
N GLU A 290 18.61 -14.57 -19.67
CA GLU A 290 17.17 -14.49 -19.63
C GLU A 290 16.71 -13.05 -19.31
N LYS A 291 15.51 -12.68 -19.79
CA LYS A 291 14.92 -11.38 -19.49
C LYS A 291 14.47 -11.33 -18.03
N VAL A 292 14.95 -10.35 -17.28
CA VAL A 292 14.56 -10.15 -15.88
C VAL A 292 13.19 -9.50 -15.83
N ASP A 293 12.18 -10.22 -15.32
CA ASP A 293 10.92 -9.65 -14.91
C ASP A 293 11.01 -9.29 -13.41
N SER A 294 11.26 -8.02 -13.11
CA SER A 294 11.47 -7.54 -11.73
C SER A 294 10.24 -7.72 -10.83
N PHE A 295 9.04 -7.81 -11.40
CA PHE A 295 7.80 -8.06 -10.66
C PHE A 295 7.69 -9.54 -10.26
N ARG A 296 8.03 -10.44 -11.19
CA ARG A 296 7.92 -11.90 -11.00
C ARG A 296 9.20 -12.57 -10.51
N VAL A 297 10.33 -11.87 -10.38
CA VAL A 297 11.48 -12.40 -9.66
C VAL A 297 11.07 -12.54 -8.19
N ALA A 298 10.04 -13.35 -8.03
CA ALA A 298 9.59 -13.88 -6.78
C ALA A 298 10.64 -14.87 -6.31
N MET A 299 10.82 -14.87 -5.02
CA MET A 299 11.67 -15.82 -4.34
C MET A 299 11.22 -17.23 -4.66
N GLU A 300 12.17 -18.08 -5.06
CA GLU A 300 11.96 -19.51 -5.15
C GLU A 300 11.16 -19.98 -3.93
N ARG A 301 10.09 -20.72 -4.21
CA ARG A 301 9.23 -21.34 -3.19
C ARG A 301 10.12 -22.11 -2.19
N GLN A 302 9.92 -21.85 -0.92
CA GLN A 302 10.40 -22.74 0.15
C GLN A 302 9.58 -23.99 0.14
#